data_d539e90cdfdde0f5eef7535a9d8aa3b4
#
_entry.id   d539e90cdfdde0f5eef7535a9d8aa3b4
#
_cell.length_a   1.000
_cell.length_b   1.000
_cell.length_c   1.000
_cell.angle_alpha   90.00
_cell.angle_beta   90.00
_cell.angle_gamma   90.00
#
_symmetry.space_group_name_H-M   'P 1'
#
loop_
_entity.id
_entity.type
_entity.pdbx_description
1 polymer ?
#
loop_
_entity_poly.entity_id
_entity_poly.type
_entity_poly.pdbx_seq_one_letter_code
_entity_poly.pdbx_strand_id
1 'polypeptide(L)'
;LAYEGVGVLVPSAVYKQIPQLSGNLKSMFLLFEQAAEKNKLIPCYIKLSKLRPSKRSVVAYVKTTNGYQSMRVPRPSIIYSRIIDMSQAVRKRIRSLSQEGVTLFNIPNYDVEKYKIHQLLLKDEIISKHLPQTEVLTKQNLRKMMGKYDSLILKQNYGERGIGAMKLEQGNDFWTLTYKTPKMINFKRLHFSNNLPNILEDHIENGHYIIQERIKLATYNGAPFDMRVAVQKDGKGKFKVTGIMCKVAMKNHFLTNGSEGGQTYRLDDIHSQAIPKIPLHVLQKTISMFAIRVAYHLEQYFPHLADLGFDICLTKEGTPYFIECNFISDYVGGLFHHQKLIHDEWSKVFTTPFDYARYLMNQKKTRKEE
;
A
#
# COMPACT_ATOMS: atom_id res chain seq x y z
N LEU A 1 -3.93 -34.45 -4.71
CA LEU A 1 -4.91 -33.34 -4.72
C LEU A 1 -5.03 -32.80 -6.15
N ALA A 2 -6.26 -32.74 -6.67
CA ALA A 2 -6.52 -32.11 -7.96
C ALA A 2 -6.25 -30.60 -7.87
N TYR A 3 -5.84 -29.99 -8.99
CA TYR A 3 -5.66 -28.53 -9.11
C TYR A 3 -7.02 -27.82 -9.02
N GLU A 4 -7.06 -26.71 -8.28
CA GLU A 4 -8.27 -25.93 -8.04
C GLU A 4 -8.11 -24.50 -8.55
N GLY A 5 -9.17 -23.97 -9.18
CA GLY A 5 -9.17 -22.58 -9.68
C GLY A 5 -9.20 -21.55 -8.56
N VAL A 6 -8.27 -20.61 -8.56
CA VAL A 6 -8.27 -19.38 -7.76
C VAL A 6 -8.47 -18.17 -8.64
N GLY A 7 -9.42 -17.30 -8.30
CA GLY A 7 -9.63 -16.06 -9.03
C GLY A 7 -8.55 -15.03 -8.67
N VAL A 8 -8.01 -14.34 -9.66
CA VAL A 8 -7.19 -13.14 -9.47
C VAL A 8 -7.89 -11.99 -10.19
N LEU A 9 -8.49 -11.10 -9.40
CA LEU A 9 -9.22 -9.96 -9.93
C LEU A 9 -8.24 -8.84 -10.25
N VAL A 10 -8.07 -8.53 -11.53
CA VAL A 10 -7.09 -7.55 -12.02
C VAL A 10 -7.76 -6.30 -12.59
N PRO A 11 -7.06 -5.13 -12.57
CA PRO A 11 -7.54 -3.91 -13.23
C PRO A 11 -7.78 -4.12 -14.72
N SER A 12 -8.73 -3.35 -15.29
CA SER A 12 -9.10 -3.47 -16.71
C SER A 12 -7.93 -3.24 -17.67
N ALA A 13 -7.00 -2.35 -17.31
CA ALA A 13 -5.80 -2.08 -18.10
C ALA A 13 -4.86 -3.30 -18.12
N VAL A 14 -4.65 -3.94 -16.97
CA VAL A 14 -3.85 -5.17 -16.84
C VAL A 14 -4.51 -6.32 -17.61
N TYR A 15 -5.83 -6.49 -17.44
CA TYR A 15 -6.58 -7.56 -18.13
C TYR A 15 -6.43 -7.53 -19.66
N LYS A 16 -6.38 -6.33 -20.26
CA LYS A 16 -6.20 -6.16 -21.69
C LYS A 16 -4.80 -6.58 -22.17
N GLN A 17 -3.79 -6.54 -21.30
CA GLN A 17 -2.40 -6.87 -21.63
C GLN A 17 -2.08 -8.36 -21.45
N ILE A 18 -2.95 -9.15 -20.81
CA ILE A 18 -2.67 -10.57 -20.50
C ILE A 18 -2.30 -11.41 -21.73
N PRO A 19 -2.92 -11.25 -22.92
CA PRO A 19 -2.53 -12.04 -24.09
C PRO A 19 -1.08 -11.83 -24.54
N GLN A 20 -0.53 -10.64 -24.26
CA GLN A 20 0.82 -10.22 -24.70
C GLN A 20 1.57 -9.56 -23.55
N LEU A 21 1.75 -10.30 -22.44
CA LEU A 21 2.47 -9.82 -21.28
C LEU A 21 3.94 -9.50 -21.60
N SER A 22 4.40 -8.35 -21.18
CA SER A 22 5.78 -7.91 -21.35
C SER A 22 6.30 -7.23 -20.06
N GLY A 23 7.62 -7.07 -19.99
CA GLY A 23 8.30 -6.36 -18.90
C GLY A 23 7.85 -6.84 -17.52
N ASN A 24 7.59 -5.89 -16.66
CA ASN A 24 7.27 -6.09 -15.24
C ASN A 24 6.01 -6.92 -15.02
N LEU A 25 4.98 -6.74 -15.85
CA LEU A 25 3.76 -7.53 -15.75
C LEU A 25 4.04 -9.00 -16.03
N LYS A 26 4.87 -9.31 -17.03
CA LYS A 26 5.26 -10.70 -17.32
C LYS A 26 5.94 -11.35 -16.13
N SER A 27 6.87 -10.65 -15.47
CA SER A 27 7.56 -11.15 -14.28
C SER A 27 6.61 -11.36 -13.10
N MET A 28 5.68 -10.43 -12.85
CA MET A 28 4.68 -10.57 -11.80
C MET A 28 3.76 -11.79 -12.06
N PHE A 29 3.27 -11.96 -13.28
CA PHE A 29 2.43 -13.09 -13.62
C PHE A 29 3.17 -14.42 -13.51
N LEU A 30 4.46 -14.45 -13.88
CA LEU A 30 5.31 -15.64 -13.69
C LEU A 30 5.39 -16.04 -12.21
N LEU A 31 5.59 -15.09 -11.30
CA LEU A 31 5.60 -15.33 -9.85
C LEU A 31 4.23 -15.83 -9.35
N PHE A 32 3.13 -15.31 -9.88
CA PHE A 32 1.79 -15.79 -9.55
C PHE A 32 1.58 -17.24 -9.99
N GLU A 33 2.00 -17.59 -11.21
CA GLU A 33 1.91 -18.97 -11.71
C GLU A 33 2.74 -19.94 -10.85
N GLN A 34 3.98 -19.57 -10.54
CA GLN A 34 4.86 -20.39 -9.69
C GLN A 34 4.26 -20.59 -8.27
N ALA A 35 3.72 -19.53 -7.68
CA ALA A 35 3.08 -19.61 -6.39
C ALA A 35 1.81 -20.47 -6.40
N ALA A 36 1.03 -20.35 -7.45
CA ALA A 36 -0.18 -21.14 -7.62
C ALA A 36 0.16 -22.62 -7.81
N GLU A 37 1.13 -22.96 -8.63
CA GLU A 37 1.61 -24.33 -8.86
C GLU A 37 2.07 -24.96 -7.55
N LYS A 38 2.90 -24.30 -6.76
CA LYS A 38 3.33 -24.74 -5.42
C LYS A 38 2.14 -25.07 -4.53
N ASN A 39 1.06 -24.31 -4.63
CA ASN A 39 -0.16 -24.47 -3.85
C ASN A 39 -1.21 -25.37 -4.53
N LYS A 40 -0.91 -26.01 -5.66
CA LYS A 40 -1.84 -26.82 -6.48
C LYS A 40 -3.07 -26.01 -6.89
N LEU A 41 -2.86 -24.74 -7.26
CA LEU A 41 -3.89 -23.81 -7.72
C LEU A 41 -3.70 -23.49 -9.20
N ILE A 42 -4.77 -23.12 -9.88
CA ILE A 42 -4.77 -22.58 -11.24
C ILE A 42 -5.28 -21.14 -11.16
N PRO A 43 -4.43 -20.14 -11.44
CA PRO A 43 -4.87 -18.76 -11.49
C PRO A 43 -5.86 -18.51 -12.61
N CYS A 44 -7.03 -17.99 -12.28
CA CYS A 44 -8.03 -17.52 -13.20
C CYS A 44 -8.06 -15.99 -13.16
N TYR A 45 -7.46 -15.32 -14.15
CA TYR A 45 -7.39 -13.87 -14.17
C TYR A 45 -8.70 -13.28 -14.68
N ILE A 46 -9.36 -12.52 -13.84
CA ILE A 46 -10.74 -12.07 -14.07
C ILE A 46 -10.79 -10.54 -14.06
N LYS A 47 -11.56 -9.98 -14.98
CA LYS A 47 -11.99 -8.59 -14.94
C LYS A 47 -13.31 -8.50 -14.18
N LEU A 48 -13.46 -7.52 -13.29
CA LEU A 48 -14.65 -7.36 -12.45
C LEU A 48 -15.97 -7.36 -13.24
N SER A 49 -16.01 -6.75 -14.43
CA SER A 49 -17.21 -6.72 -15.27
C SER A 49 -17.66 -8.10 -15.76
N LYS A 50 -16.78 -9.10 -15.76
CA LYS A 50 -17.09 -10.50 -16.13
C LYS A 50 -17.55 -11.33 -14.93
N LEU A 51 -17.26 -10.89 -13.72
CA LEU A 51 -17.67 -11.57 -12.49
C LEU A 51 -19.08 -11.14 -12.08
N ARG A 52 -20.06 -11.97 -12.43
CA ARG A 52 -21.50 -11.67 -12.21
C ARG A 52 -22.07 -12.56 -11.11
N PRO A 53 -22.83 -11.99 -10.14
CA PRO A 53 -23.68 -12.78 -9.27
C PRO A 53 -24.63 -13.68 -10.09
N SER A 54 -25.12 -14.75 -9.48
CA SER A 54 -26.01 -15.76 -10.09
C SER A 54 -25.41 -16.60 -11.23
N LYS A 55 -24.19 -16.31 -11.69
CA LYS A 55 -23.50 -17.14 -12.69
C LYS A 55 -22.49 -18.06 -12.04
N ARG A 56 -22.62 -19.37 -12.28
CA ARG A 56 -21.70 -20.41 -11.77
C ARG A 56 -20.40 -20.51 -12.58
N SER A 57 -20.28 -19.78 -13.67
CA SER A 57 -19.08 -19.74 -14.53
C SER A 57 -18.68 -18.30 -14.84
N VAL A 58 -17.41 -18.12 -15.17
CA VAL A 58 -16.84 -16.82 -15.53
C VAL A 58 -15.88 -16.98 -16.70
N VAL A 59 -15.75 -15.92 -17.52
CA VAL A 59 -14.70 -15.85 -18.53
C VAL A 59 -13.44 -15.27 -17.89
N ALA A 60 -12.36 -16.04 -17.92
CA ALA A 60 -11.07 -15.69 -17.35
C ALA A 60 -9.95 -15.98 -18.34
N TYR A 61 -8.80 -15.32 -18.20
CA TYR A 61 -7.57 -15.78 -18.79
C TYR A 61 -6.94 -16.84 -17.88
N VAL A 62 -6.53 -17.95 -18.47
CA VAL A 62 -5.82 -19.04 -17.81
C VAL A 62 -4.56 -19.36 -18.63
N LYS A 63 -3.46 -19.64 -17.96
CA LYS A 63 -2.22 -20.06 -18.61
C LYS A 63 -2.36 -21.47 -19.15
N THR A 64 -2.00 -21.67 -20.40
CA THR A 64 -1.95 -22.96 -21.11
C THR A 64 -0.55 -23.16 -21.68
N THR A 65 -0.30 -24.29 -22.32
CA THR A 65 0.94 -24.54 -23.09
C THR A 65 1.17 -23.51 -24.21
N ASN A 66 0.08 -22.95 -24.75
CA ASN A 66 0.10 -21.94 -25.83
C ASN A 66 -0.03 -20.50 -25.31
N GLY A 67 0.33 -20.24 -24.05
CA GLY A 67 0.21 -18.92 -23.41
C GLY A 67 -1.13 -18.70 -22.72
N TYR A 68 -1.49 -17.44 -22.48
CA TYR A 68 -2.74 -17.10 -21.80
C TYR A 68 -3.92 -17.12 -22.76
N GLN A 69 -4.90 -17.96 -22.48
CA GLN A 69 -6.11 -18.11 -23.29
C GLN A 69 -7.36 -17.68 -22.51
N SER A 70 -8.24 -16.95 -23.19
CA SER A 70 -9.55 -16.58 -22.64
C SER A 70 -10.51 -17.75 -22.76
N MET A 71 -10.98 -18.27 -21.63
CA MET A 71 -11.89 -19.41 -21.62
C MET A 71 -12.96 -19.26 -20.53
N ARG A 72 -14.05 -20.00 -20.66
CA ARG A 72 -15.09 -20.11 -19.64
C ARG A 72 -14.71 -21.18 -18.63
N VAL A 73 -14.57 -20.78 -17.38
CA VAL A 73 -14.21 -21.67 -16.25
C VAL A 73 -15.31 -21.64 -15.20
N PRO A 74 -15.41 -22.67 -14.33
CA PRO A 74 -16.21 -22.59 -13.12
C PRO A 74 -15.81 -21.35 -12.31
N ARG A 75 -16.78 -20.64 -11.73
CA ARG A 75 -16.50 -19.45 -10.93
C ARG A 75 -15.70 -19.84 -9.69
N PRO A 76 -14.47 -19.34 -9.50
CA PRO A 76 -13.67 -19.62 -8.31
C PRO A 76 -14.40 -19.19 -7.03
N SER A 77 -14.35 -20.04 -6.02
CA SER A 77 -14.94 -19.75 -4.70
C SER A 77 -14.05 -18.85 -3.84
N ILE A 78 -12.77 -18.76 -4.16
CA ILE A 78 -11.79 -17.87 -3.54
C ILE A 78 -11.24 -16.94 -4.61
N ILE A 79 -11.25 -15.63 -4.35
CA ILE A 79 -10.79 -14.60 -5.28
C ILE A 79 -9.88 -13.62 -4.56
N TYR A 80 -8.64 -13.50 -5.02
CA TYR A 80 -7.68 -12.48 -4.62
C TYR A 80 -7.94 -11.20 -5.42
N SER A 81 -8.21 -10.09 -4.73
CA SER A 81 -8.48 -8.81 -5.39
C SER A 81 -7.23 -7.95 -5.50
N ARG A 82 -7.03 -7.43 -6.72
CA ARG A 82 -6.02 -6.40 -7.01
C ARG A 82 -6.64 -5.20 -7.72
N ILE A 83 -7.89 -4.89 -7.43
CA ILE A 83 -8.59 -3.70 -7.96
C ILE A 83 -8.83 -2.67 -6.87
N ILE A 84 -8.75 -1.39 -7.25
CA ILE A 84 -8.92 -0.23 -6.36
C ILE A 84 -10.36 0.33 -6.46
N ASP A 85 -11.08 0.05 -7.56
CA ASP A 85 -12.43 0.58 -7.77
C ASP A 85 -13.40 0.09 -6.70
N MET A 86 -13.92 1.02 -5.90
CA MET A 86 -14.84 0.77 -4.78
C MET A 86 -16.16 1.55 -4.95
N SER A 87 -16.56 1.83 -6.19
CA SER A 87 -17.85 2.44 -6.48
C SER A 87 -19.01 1.66 -5.83
N GLN A 88 -20.12 2.31 -5.59
CA GLN A 88 -21.30 1.69 -4.97
C GLN A 88 -21.76 0.44 -5.74
N ALA A 89 -21.67 0.45 -7.07
CA ALA A 89 -22.01 -0.68 -7.91
C ALA A 89 -21.09 -1.87 -7.68
N VAL A 90 -19.77 -1.61 -7.51
CA VAL A 90 -18.77 -2.64 -7.17
C VAL A 90 -19.05 -3.23 -5.81
N ARG A 91 -19.29 -2.40 -4.80
CA ARG A 91 -19.62 -2.85 -3.42
C ARG A 91 -20.88 -3.73 -3.40
N LYS A 92 -21.93 -3.35 -4.10
CA LYS A 92 -23.16 -4.15 -4.22
C LYS A 92 -22.87 -5.51 -4.85
N ARG A 93 -22.09 -5.55 -5.92
CA ARG A 93 -21.70 -6.80 -6.60
C ARG A 93 -20.89 -7.72 -5.69
N ILE A 94 -19.93 -7.17 -4.96
CA ILE A 94 -19.10 -7.93 -4.00
C ILE A 94 -19.97 -8.55 -2.91
N ARG A 95 -20.90 -7.79 -2.33
CA ARG A 95 -21.86 -8.31 -1.32
C ARG A 95 -22.67 -9.47 -1.87
N SER A 96 -23.24 -9.32 -3.08
CA SER A 96 -24.02 -10.41 -3.69
C SER A 96 -23.17 -11.65 -3.92
N LEU A 97 -21.91 -11.50 -4.38
CA LEU A 97 -21.01 -12.65 -4.53
C LEU A 97 -20.67 -13.30 -3.19
N SER A 98 -20.48 -12.53 -2.13
CA SER A 98 -20.23 -13.06 -0.78
C SER A 98 -21.41 -13.83 -0.24
N GLN A 99 -22.64 -13.36 -0.49
CA GLN A 99 -23.88 -14.09 -0.13
C GLN A 99 -24.02 -15.41 -0.88
N GLU A 100 -23.43 -15.54 -2.07
CA GLU A 100 -23.36 -16.77 -2.86
C GLU A 100 -22.17 -17.65 -2.48
N GLY A 101 -21.51 -17.37 -1.36
CA GLY A 101 -20.41 -18.18 -0.84
C GLY A 101 -19.06 -17.92 -1.51
N VAL A 102 -18.88 -16.85 -2.32
CA VAL A 102 -17.58 -16.48 -2.86
C VAL A 102 -16.83 -15.65 -1.80
N THR A 103 -15.62 -16.06 -1.45
CA THR A 103 -14.74 -15.28 -0.59
C THR A 103 -13.81 -14.44 -1.45
N LEU A 104 -14.01 -13.13 -1.42
CA LEU A 104 -13.07 -12.19 -2.00
C LEU A 104 -12.22 -11.62 -0.87
N PHE A 105 -10.91 -11.76 -0.96
CA PHE A 105 -10.01 -11.17 0.01
C PHE A 105 -9.21 -10.03 -0.58
N ASN A 106 -8.73 -9.18 0.30
CA ASN A 106 -8.01 -7.94 0.00
C ASN A 106 -8.85 -6.92 -0.77
N ILE A 107 -10.10 -6.75 -0.34
CA ILE A 107 -10.98 -5.69 -0.83
C ILE A 107 -11.26 -4.71 0.30
N PRO A 108 -10.84 -3.45 0.21
CA PRO A 108 -11.30 -2.42 1.13
C PRO A 108 -12.79 -2.16 0.90
N ASN A 109 -13.61 -2.28 1.94
CA ASN A 109 -15.07 -2.10 1.84
C ASN A 109 -15.52 -0.63 1.82
N TYR A 110 -14.59 0.32 1.91
CA TYR A 110 -14.88 1.74 2.10
C TYR A 110 -13.92 2.62 1.31
N ASP A 111 -14.33 3.85 1.02
CA ASP A 111 -13.42 4.91 0.60
C ASP A 111 -12.43 5.14 1.74
N VAL A 112 -11.17 4.87 1.47
CA VAL A 112 -10.15 4.82 2.52
C VAL A 112 -9.45 6.17 2.57
N GLU A 113 -10.05 7.10 3.31
CA GLU A 113 -9.43 8.37 3.64
C GLU A 113 -8.25 8.18 4.58
N LYS A 114 -7.13 8.85 4.29
CA LYS A 114 -5.96 8.83 5.17
C LYS A 114 -6.29 9.28 6.59
N TYR A 115 -7.13 10.32 6.73
CA TYR A 115 -7.58 10.81 8.03
C TYR A 115 -8.40 9.77 8.79
N LYS A 116 -9.31 9.08 8.10
CA LYS A 116 -10.11 8.01 8.71
C LYS A 116 -9.25 6.86 9.22
N ILE A 117 -8.27 6.40 8.43
CA ILE A 117 -7.32 5.38 8.87
C ILE A 117 -6.55 5.88 10.10
N HIS A 118 -6.06 7.12 10.08
CA HIS A 118 -5.38 7.71 11.22
C HIS A 118 -6.26 7.70 12.47
N GLN A 119 -7.55 8.09 12.37
CA GLN A 119 -8.51 8.09 13.48
C GLN A 119 -8.79 6.67 14.01
N LEU A 120 -8.81 5.66 13.14
CA LEU A 120 -8.94 4.26 13.57
C LEU A 120 -7.69 3.82 14.35
N LEU A 121 -6.50 4.14 13.86
CA LEU A 121 -5.24 3.74 14.50
C LEU A 121 -4.99 4.45 15.84
N LEU A 122 -5.51 5.67 16.02
CA LEU A 122 -5.47 6.38 17.32
C LEU A 122 -6.16 5.64 18.46
N LYS A 123 -7.07 4.70 18.15
CA LYS A 123 -7.78 3.92 19.18
C LYS A 123 -6.91 2.82 19.83
N ASP A 124 -5.76 2.51 19.27
CA ASP A 124 -4.79 1.60 19.87
C ASP A 124 -3.72 2.41 20.62
N GLU A 125 -3.58 2.21 21.92
CA GLU A 125 -2.68 2.97 22.80
C GLU A 125 -1.19 2.84 22.44
N ILE A 126 -0.78 1.75 21.82
CA ILE A 126 0.61 1.56 21.38
C ILE A 126 0.80 2.20 20.01
N ILE A 127 -0.09 1.94 19.05
CA ILE A 127 0.02 2.50 17.70
C ILE A 127 -0.06 4.03 17.76
N SER A 128 -0.92 4.60 18.60
CA SER A 128 -1.12 6.06 18.73
C SER A 128 0.16 6.84 19.01
N LYS A 129 1.11 6.23 19.75
CA LYS A 129 2.43 6.83 20.06
C LYS A 129 3.38 6.87 18.86
N HIS A 130 3.03 6.15 17.79
CA HIS A 130 3.79 6.01 16.55
C HIS A 130 3.06 6.62 15.36
N LEU A 131 2.14 7.53 15.61
CA LEU A 131 1.43 8.29 14.60
C LEU A 131 1.85 9.76 14.66
N PRO A 132 2.18 10.38 13.52
CA PRO A 132 2.36 11.84 13.50
C PRO A 132 1.03 12.52 13.78
N GLN A 133 1.02 13.61 14.55
CA GLN A 133 -0.21 14.36 14.77
C GLN A 133 -0.79 14.80 13.43
N THR A 134 -2.06 14.54 13.21
CA THR A 134 -2.74 14.76 11.94
C THR A 134 -4.12 15.39 12.17
N GLU A 135 -4.43 16.43 11.40
CA GLU A 135 -5.71 17.13 11.42
C GLU A 135 -6.23 17.33 9.98
N VAL A 136 -7.53 17.55 9.83
CA VAL A 136 -8.08 18.04 8.57
C VAL A 136 -7.57 19.47 8.34
N LEU A 137 -7.19 19.82 7.11
CA LEU A 137 -6.71 21.15 6.78
C LEU A 137 -7.88 22.16 6.81
N THR A 138 -7.86 23.01 7.82
CA THR A 138 -8.73 24.18 8.00
C THR A 138 -7.86 25.36 8.43
N LYS A 139 -8.34 26.61 8.31
CA LYS A 139 -7.60 27.79 8.79
C LYS A 139 -7.26 27.66 10.29
N GLN A 140 -8.18 27.15 11.10
CA GLN A 140 -7.99 26.97 12.53
C GLN A 140 -6.93 25.89 12.83
N ASN A 141 -7.04 24.71 12.19
CA ASN A 141 -6.09 23.62 12.41
C ASN A 141 -4.69 23.96 11.87
N LEU A 142 -4.62 24.68 10.73
CA LEU A 142 -3.35 25.14 10.17
C LEU A 142 -2.63 26.04 11.20
N ARG A 143 -3.30 27.06 11.73
CA ARG A 143 -2.71 27.97 12.75
C ARG A 143 -2.31 27.22 14.01
N LYS A 144 -3.16 26.32 14.52
CA LYS A 144 -2.87 25.47 15.68
C LYS A 144 -1.60 24.64 15.46
N MET A 145 -1.49 24.00 14.30
CA MET A 145 -0.34 23.13 13.98
C MET A 145 0.93 23.96 13.74
N MET A 146 0.85 25.09 13.08
CA MET A 146 1.96 26.04 12.90
C MET A 146 2.48 26.60 14.24
N GLY A 147 1.61 26.79 15.23
CA GLY A 147 2.01 27.22 16.59
C GLY A 147 2.67 26.12 17.42
N LYS A 148 2.60 24.85 16.97
CA LYS A 148 3.12 23.70 17.72
C LYS A 148 4.35 23.07 17.10
N TYR A 149 4.50 23.11 15.78
CA TYR A 149 5.52 22.39 15.01
C TYR A 149 6.25 23.29 14.04
N ASP A 150 7.56 23.17 14.00
CA ASP A 150 8.43 23.93 13.09
C ASP A 150 8.33 23.43 11.62
N SER A 151 7.81 22.23 11.41
CA SER A 151 7.67 21.66 10.07
C SER A 151 6.45 20.76 9.97
N LEU A 152 5.72 20.92 8.86
CA LEU A 152 4.45 20.26 8.60
C LEU A 152 4.43 19.72 7.17
N ILE A 153 3.67 18.63 6.98
CA ILE A 153 3.34 18.06 5.67
C ILE A 153 1.84 18.22 5.44
N LEU A 154 1.50 18.78 4.27
CA LEU A 154 0.13 18.81 3.78
C LEU A 154 0.00 17.79 2.66
N LYS A 155 -1.03 16.98 2.69
CA LYS A 155 -1.26 15.95 1.67
C LYS A 155 -2.75 15.75 1.43
N GLN A 156 -3.10 15.30 0.23
CA GLN A 156 -4.49 14.97 -0.09
C GLN A 156 -4.98 13.84 0.80
N ASN A 157 -6.19 13.99 1.33
CA ASN A 157 -6.86 12.95 2.14
C ASN A 157 -7.16 11.71 1.29
N TYR A 158 -7.47 11.93 0.00
CA TYR A 158 -7.52 10.92 -1.06
C TYR A 158 -6.36 11.19 -2.02
N GLY A 159 -5.63 10.17 -2.44
CA GLY A 159 -4.57 10.35 -3.41
C GLY A 159 -3.39 9.41 -3.16
N GLU A 160 -2.59 9.25 -4.19
CA GLU A 160 -1.48 8.31 -4.26
C GLU A 160 -0.21 9.00 -4.72
N ARG A 161 0.93 8.34 -4.53
CA ARG A 161 2.25 8.70 -5.11
C ARG A 161 2.78 10.08 -4.70
N GLY A 162 2.30 10.67 -3.59
CA GLY A 162 2.74 11.98 -3.14
C GLY A 162 2.27 13.15 -3.99
N ILE A 163 1.35 12.93 -4.93
CA ILE A 163 0.81 14.00 -5.79
C ILE A 163 0.12 15.05 -4.91
N GLY A 164 0.47 16.33 -5.11
CA GLY A 164 -0.06 17.45 -4.35
C GLY A 164 0.47 17.56 -2.92
N ALA A 165 1.45 16.75 -2.52
CA ALA A 165 2.06 16.92 -1.21
C ALA A 165 2.87 18.22 -1.13
N MET A 166 2.72 18.92 -0.02
CA MET A 166 3.38 20.20 0.25
C MET A 166 4.08 20.14 1.60
N LYS A 167 5.13 20.93 1.75
CA LYS A 167 5.87 21.06 3.00
C LYS A 167 5.82 22.51 3.48
N LEU A 168 5.54 22.70 4.76
CA LEU A 168 5.69 23.97 5.46
C LEU A 168 6.87 23.89 6.42
N GLU A 169 7.73 24.89 6.41
CA GLU A 169 8.88 25.00 7.32
C GLU A 169 8.94 26.41 7.91
N GLN A 170 9.07 26.48 9.22
CA GLN A 170 9.23 27.74 9.94
C GLN A 170 10.66 28.25 9.75
N GLY A 171 10.78 29.51 9.30
CA GLY A 171 12.00 30.31 9.35
C GLY A 171 11.99 31.24 10.56
N ASN A 172 12.92 32.20 10.62
CA ASN A 172 12.98 33.14 11.76
C ASN A 172 11.72 34.03 11.81
N ASP A 173 11.36 34.66 10.68
CA ASP A 173 10.26 35.65 10.61
C ASP A 173 9.15 35.25 9.61
N PHE A 174 9.26 34.11 8.98
CA PHE A 174 8.33 33.69 7.95
C PHE A 174 8.24 32.17 7.86
N TRP A 175 7.15 31.71 7.26
CA TRP A 175 6.98 30.31 6.86
C TRP A 175 7.33 30.14 5.39
N THR A 176 7.93 29.00 5.06
CA THR A 176 8.23 28.60 3.68
C THR A 176 7.32 27.45 3.28
N LEU A 177 6.47 27.70 2.29
CA LEU A 177 5.68 26.66 1.62
C LEU A 177 6.49 26.13 0.43
N THR A 178 6.83 24.86 0.46
CA THR A 178 7.43 24.12 -0.66
C THR A 178 6.35 23.24 -1.29
N TYR A 179 6.06 23.44 -2.57
CA TYR A 179 4.97 22.73 -3.27
C TYR A 179 5.29 22.50 -4.74
N LYS A 180 4.55 21.56 -5.35
CA LYS A 180 4.61 21.25 -6.77
C LYS A 180 3.20 20.92 -7.25
N THR A 181 2.78 21.50 -8.37
CA THR A 181 1.55 21.11 -9.07
C THR A 181 1.85 20.09 -10.17
N PRO A 182 0.87 19.33 -10.67
CA PRO A 182 1.08 18.36 -11.75
C PRO A 182 1.68 18.95 -13.05
N LYS A 183 1.51 20.28 -13.25
CA LYS A 183 2.05 21.01 -14.41
C LYS A 183 3.50 21.48 -14.22
N MET A 184 4.08 21.34 -13.03
CA MET A 184 5.42 21.80 -12.70
C MET A 184 6.42 20.66 -12.76
N ILE A 185 7.64 20.93 -13.25
CA ILE A 185 8.76 19.98 -13.21
C ILE A 185 9.41 20.01 -11.82
N ASN A 186 9.65 21.20 -11.27
CA ASN A 186 10.37 21.42 -10.02
C ASN A 186 9.47 21.97 -8.91
N PHE A 187 9.86 21.76 -7.66
CA PHE A 187 9.24 22.39 -6.51
C PHE A 187 9.44 23.92 -6.53
N LYS A 188 8.38 24.65 -6.18
CA LYS A 188 8.42 26.08 -5.90
C LYS A 188 8.45 26.32 -4.40
N ARG A 189 9.00 27.48 -4.01
CA ARG A 189 9.00 27.96 -2.62
C ARG A 189 8.30 29.31 -2.57
N LEU A 190 7.41 29.47 -1.59
CA LEU A 190 6.75 30.73 -1.27
C LEU A 190 7.00 31.05 0.20
N HIS A 191 7.38 32.30 0.48
CA HIS A 191 7.55 32.79 1.83
C HIS A 191 6.31 33.61 2.22
N PHE A 192 5.83 33.44 3.45
CA PHE A 192 4.70 34.19 3.99
C PHE A 192 4.79 34.30 5.52
N SER A 193 4.22 35.36 6.07
CA SER A 193 4.16 35.57 7.54
C SER A 193 2.70 35.56 8.01
N ASN A 194 1.95 36.62 7.73
CA ASN A 194 0.58 36.78 8.23
C ASN A 194 -0.49 36.30 7.25
N ASN A 195 -0.32 36.59 5.95
CA ASN A 195 -1.28 36.22 4.91
C ASN A 195 -0.93 34.87 4.30
N LEU A 196 -1.91 33.98 4.23
CA LEU A 196 -1.73 32.68 3.61
C LEU A 196 -1.57 32.84 2.08
N PRO A 197 -0.69 32.09 1.43
CA PRO A 197 -0.66 32.01 -0.02
C PRO A 197 -1.98 31.47 -0.59
N ASN A 198 -2.43 32.01 -1.73
CA ASN A 198 -3.69 31.61 -2.38
C ASN A 198 -3.81 30.08 -2.55
N ILE A 199 -2.71 29.40 -2.89
CA ILE A 199 -2.72 27.94 -3.02
C ILE A 199 -3.12 27.21 -1.72
N LEU A 200 -2.77 27.74 -0.54
CA LEU A 200 -3.21 27.18 0.73
C LEU A 200 -4.67 27.50 1.00
N GLU A 201 -5.11 28.72 0.65
CA GLU A 201 -6.52 29.09 0.80
C GLU A 201 -7.41 28.24 -0.09
N ASP A 202 -7.05 28.03 -1.36
CA ASP A 202 -7.74 27.15 -2.30
C ASP A 202 -7.87 25.71 -1.75
N HIS A 203 -6.81 25.16 -1.15
CA HIS A 203 -6.85 23.81 -0.57
C HIS A 203 -7.66 23.72 0.72
N ILE A 204 -7.71 24.79 1.52
CA ILE A 204 -8.57 24.90 2.70
C ILE A 204 -10.03 24.91 2.27
N GLU A 205 -10.38 25.73 1.26
CA GLU A 205 -11.75 25.87 0.76
C GLU A 205 -12.27 24.58 0.12
N ASN A 206 -11.42 23.89 -0.64
CA ASN A 206 -11.78 22.60 -1.26
C ASN A 206 -11.92 21.43 -0.27
N GLY A 207 -11.38 21.53 0.94
CA GLY A 207 -11.60 20.56 2.02
C GLY A 207 -11.00 19.16 1.83
N HIS A 208 -10.09 18.98 0.86
CA HIS A 208 -9.56 17.66 0.48
C HIS A 208 -8.17 17.35 1.05
N TYR A 209 -7.65 18.18 1.92
CA TYR A 209 -6.30 18.04 2.47
C TYR A 209 -6.32 17.74 3.96
N ILE A 210 -5.27 17.05 4.39
CA ILE A 210 -4.88 16.91 5.80
C ILE A 210 -3.54 17.62 6.02
N ILE A 211 -3.34 18.10 7.25
CA ILE A 211 -2.09 18.64 7.73
C ILE A 211 -1.52 17.70 8.79
N GLN A 212 -0.23 17.42 8.70
CA GLN A 212 0.45 16.44 9.52
C GLN A 212 1.78 16.97 10.03
N GLU A 213 2.11 16.66 11.29
CA GLU A 213 3.45 16.83 11.84
C GLU A 213 4.49 16.17 10.94
N ARG A 214 5.58 16.88 10.64
CA ARG A 214 6.70 16.28 9.92
C ARG A 214 7.66 15.61 10.90
N ILE A 215 7.69 14.30 10.88
CA ILE A 215 8.63 13.51 11.68
C ILE A 215 10.07 13.75 11.22
N LYS A 216 10.99 13.92 12.16
CA LYS A 216 12.43 14.00 11.89
C LYS A 216 12.97 12.60 11.56
N LEU A 217 13.09 12.29 10.29
CA LEU A 217 13.47 10.97 9.79
C LEU A 217 14.96 10.70 9.95
N ALA A 218 15.31 9.42 10.10
CA ALA A 218 16.64 8.93 9.77
C ALA A 218 16.95 9.22 8.30
N THR A 219 18.23 9.38 8.00
CA THR A 219 18.70 9.73 6.65
C THR A 219 19.75 8.74 6.16
N TYR A 220 19.78 8.53 4.86
CA TYR A 220 20.85 7.83 4.16
C TYR A 220 21.47 8.79 3.13
N ASN A 221 22.81 8.97 3.20
CA ASN A 221 23.53 9.98 2.40
C ASN A 221 22.93 11.40 2.53
N GLY A 222 22.42 11.76 3.73
CA GLY A 222 21.77 13.05 3.99
C GLY A 222 20.36 13.21 3.44
N ALA A 223 19.81 12.22 2.75
CA ALA A 223 18.44 12.21 2.24
C ALA A 223 17.49 11.41 3.15
N PRO A 224 16.27 11.88 3.41
CA PRO A 224 15.29 11.14 4.21
C PRO A 224 14.84 9.89 3.46
N PHE A 225 14.45 8.84 4.20
CA PHE A 225 13.85 7.65 3.63
C PHE A 225 12.61 7.21 4.43
N ASP A 226 11.76 6.50 3.76
CA ASP A 226 10.71 5.68 4.35
C ASP A 226 10.80 4.25 3.82
N MET A 227 9.94 3.38 4.34
CA MET A 227 9.93 1.97 3.94
C MET A 227 8.53 1.58 3.45
N ARG A 228 8.46 0.85 2.33
CA ARG A 228 7.31 0.03 1.99
C ARG A 228 7.46 -1.31 2.71
N VAL A 229 6.61 -1.54 3.71
CA VAL A 229 6.54 -2.79 4.47
C VAL A 229 5.34 -3.59 3.99
N ALA A 230 5.59 -4.72 3.35
CA ALA A 230 4.54 -5.62 2.91
C ALA A 230 4.11 -6.52 4.06
N VAL A 231 2.83 -6.47 4.43
CA VAL A 231 2.24 -7.26 5.52
C VAL A 231 1.11 -8.10 4.95
N GLN A 232 1.30 -9.41 4.98
CA GLN A 232 0.41 -10.32 4.29
C GLN A 232 0.02 -11.51 5.18
N LYS A 233 -1.17 -12.06 4.97
CA LYS A 233 -1.56 -13.33 5.60
C LYS A 233 -0.92 -14.51 4.89
N ASP A 234 -0.36 -15.38 5.69
CA ASP A 234 0.31 -16.60 5.23
C ASP A 234 -0.67 -17.79 5.07
N GLY A 235 -0.12 -18.97 4.76
CA GLY A 235 -0.86 -20.22 4.65
C GLY A 235 -1.47 -20.75 5.97
N LYS A 236 -1.30 -20.02 7.08
CA LYS A 236 -1.96 -20.27 8.38
C LYS A 236 -2.99 -19.19 8.72
N GLY A 237 -3.22 -18.23 7.81
CA GLY A 237 -4.13 -17.12 8.02
C GLY A 237 -3.61 -16.05 8.97
N LYS A 238 -2.31 -16.02 9.28
CA LYS A 238 -1.68 -15.07 10.21
C LYS A 238 -0.91 -14.02 9.44
N PHE A 239 -0.99 -12.75 9.88
CA PHE A 239 -0.17 -11.69 9.31
C PHE A 239 1.31 -11.90 9.60
N LYS A 240 2.13 -11.67 8.59
CA LYS A 240 3.59 -11.61 8.66
C LYS A 240 4.10 -10.51 7.75
N VAL A 241 5.28 -9.98 8.04
CA VAL A 241 6.03 -9.14 7.09
C VAL A 241 6.69 -10.05 6.05
N THR A 242 6.41 -9.78 4.79
CA THR A 242 6.91 -10.56 3.64
C THR A 242 7.98 -9.84 2.85
N GLY A 243 8.16 -8.54 3.10
CA GLY A 243 9.24 -7.76 2.51
C GLY A 243 9.30 -6.36 3.12
N ILE A 244 10.52 -5.81 3.17
CA ILE A 244 10.80 -4.42 3.56
C ILE A 244 11.67 -3.81 2.46
N MET A 245 11.21 -2.70 1.89
CA MET A 245 11.92 -1.95 0.87
C MET A 245 12.03 -0.49 1.29
N CYS A 246 13.24 0.04 1.38
CA CYS A 246 13.50 1.43 1.68
C CYS A 246 13.39 2.28 0.41
N LYS A 247 12.74 3.44 0.52
CA LYS A 247 12.62 4.45 -0.52
C LYS A 247 13.35 5.69 -0.04
N VAL A 248 14.49 6.01 -0.65
CA VAL A 248 15.34 7.16 -0.29
C VAL A 248 15.02 8.30 -1.24
N ALA A 249 14.73 9.48 -0.68
CA ALA A 249 14.42 10.67 -1.46
C ALA A 249 15.62 11.10 -2.32
N MET A 250 15.35 11.79 -3.42
CA MET A 250 16.38 12.51 -4.16
C MET A 250 16.98 13.60 -3.25
N LYS A 251 18.24 13.93 -3.47
CA LYS A 251 18.95 14.96 -2.68
C LYS A 251 18.14 16.27 -2.68
N ASN A 252 17.96 16.86 -1.51
CA ASN A 252 17.17 18.08 -1.26
C ASN A 252 15.65 17.93 -1.50
N HIS A 253 15.15 16.72 -1.70
CA HIS A 253 13.73 16.44 -1.77
C HIS A 253 13.21 15.91 -0.42
N PHE A 254 11.93 16.10 -0.17
CA PHE A 254 11.28 15.59 1.04
C PHE A 254 10.34 14.39 0.74
N LEU A 255 10.06 14.14 -0.54
CA LEU A 255 9.27 12.99 -1.00
C LEU A 255 10.20 11.85 -1.41
N THR A 256 9.87 10.66 -0.95
CA THR A 256 10.64 9.42 -1.17
C THR A 256 10.14 8.62 -2.37
N ASN A 257 9.02 9.02 -2.95
CA ASN A 257 8.35 8.32 -4.04
C ASN A 257 9.23 8.22 -5.30
N GLY A 258 9.21 7.06 -5.97
CA GLY A 258 9.95 6.85 -7.22
C GLY A 258 9.54 7.80 -8.35
N SER A 259 8.26 8.24 -8.39
CA SER A 259 7.78 9.26 -9.33
C SER A 259 8.46 10.63 -9.15
N GLU A 260 9.05 10.89 -7.99
CA GLU A 260 9.80 12.11 -7.66
C GLU A 260 11.33 11.86 -7.64
N GLY A 261 11.81 10.78 -8.27
CA GLY A 261 13.23 10.43 -8.37
C GLY A 261 13.79 9.68 -7.16
N GLY A 262 12.92 9.23 -6.25
CA GLY A 262 13.34 8.40 -5.12
C GLY A 262 13.92 7.07 -5.58
N GLN A 263 14.95 6.60 -4.88
CA GLN A 263 15.63 5.34 -5.16
C GLN A 263 15.28 4.28 -4.13
N THR A 264 15.25 3.03 -4.55
CA THR A 264 14.93 1.89 -3.69
C THR A 264 16.18 1.14 -3.25
N TYR A 265 16.20 0.72 -1.97
CA TYR A 265 17.30 0.01 -1.33
C TYR A 265 16.74 -1.10 -0.44
N ARG A 266 17.57 -2.09 -0.13
CA ARG A 266 17.31 -3.01 0.98
C ARG A 266 17.59 -2.29 2.30
N LEU A 267 16.89 -2.68 3.36
CA LEU A 267 17.18 -2.15 4.69
C LEU A 267 18.64 -2.45 5.12
N ASP A 268 19.15 -3.63 4.77
CA ASP A 268 20.50 -4.08 5.04
C ASP A 268 21.57 -3.13 4.45
N ASP A 269 21.30 -2.63 3.22
CA ASP A 269 22.25 -1.79 2.49
C ASP A 269 22.42 -0.39 3.11
N ILE A 270 21.37 0.12 3.77
CA ILE A 270 21.36 1.48 4.33
C ILE A 270 21.50 1.52 5.85
N HIS A 271 21.25 0.41 6.53
CA HIS A 271 21.14 0.32 8.00
C HIS A 271 22.38 0.85 8.73
N SER A 272 23.58 0.39 8.34
CA SER A 272 24.84 0.72 9.03
C SER A 272 25.14 2.22 9.06
N GLN A 273 24.66 2.97 8.07
CA GLN A 273 24.80 4.41 8.00
C GLN A 273 23.59 5.15 8.61
N ALA A 274 22.39 4.65 8.36
CA ALA A 274 21.15 5.36 8.74
C ALA A 274 20.82 5.23 10.23
N ILE A 275 21.04 4.02 10.81
CA ILE A 275 20.66 3.71 12.20
C ILE A 275 21.73 2.78 12.82
N PRO A 276 22.98 3.23 12.93
CA PRO A 276 24.11 2.36 13.33
C PRO A 276 24.04 1.84 14.77
N LYS A 277 23.27 2.49 15.64
CA LYS A 277 23.19 2.17 17.08
C LYS A 277 22.32 0.97 17.40
N ILE A 278 21.49 0.51 16.47
CA ILE A 278 20.56 -0.60 16.69
C ILE A 278 20.94 -1.76 15.78
N PRO A 279 21.17 -2.97 16.29
CA PRO A 279 21.45 -4.13 15.46
C PRO A 279 20.34 -4.37 14.43
N LEU A 280 20.68 -4.71 13.19
CA LEU A 280 19.75 -4.86 12.08
C LEU A 280 18.58 -5.80 12.41
N HIS A 281 18.87 -6.97 12.99
CA HIS A 281 17.83 -7.94 13.36
C HIS A 281 16.84 -7.41 14.41
N VAL A 282 17.30 -6.56 15.34
CA VAL A 282 16.44 -5.89 16.34
C VAL A 282 15.53 -4.88 15.63
N LEU A 283 16.11 -4.09 14.72
CA LEU A 283 15.36 -3.11 13.94
C LEU A 283 14.30 -3.77 13.05
N GLN A 284 14.66 -4.83 12.34
CA GLN A 284 13.74 -5.62 11.52
C GLN A 284 12.61 -6.22 12.35
N LYS A 285 12.91 -6.73 13.55
CA LYS A 285 11.91 -7.25 14.49
C LYS A 285 10.97 -6.15 14.95
N THR A 286 11.51 -4.99 15.33
CA THR A 286 10.71 -3.82 15.78
C THR A 286 9.75 -3.36 14.70
N ILE A 287 10.23 -3.17 13.46
CA ILE A 287 9.41 -2.79 12.31
C ILE A 287 8.31 -3.84 12.07
N SER A 288 8.69 -5.13 12.08
CA SER A 288 7.75 -6.22 11.83
C SER A 288 6.66 -6.32 12.87
N MET A 289 7.01 -6.24 14.15
CA MET A 289 6.02 -6.28 15.25
C MET A 289 5.05 -5.12 15.17
N PHE A 290 5.56 -3.92 14.91
CA PHE A 290 4.73 -2.73 14.75
C PHE A 290 3.79 -2.87 13.54
N ALA A 291 4.29 -3.24 12.37
CA ALA A 291 3.50 -3.40 11.15
C ALA A 291 2.42 -4.50 11.30
N ILE A 292 2.74 -5.63 11.92
CA ILE A 292 1.78 -6.72 12.19
C ILE A 292 0.69 -6.24 13.16
N ARG A 293 1.04 -5.47 14.21
CA ARG A 293 0.05 -4.89 15.12
C ARG A 293 -0.92 -3.96 14.38
N VAL A 294 -0.42 -3.08 13.53
CA VAL A 294 -1.25 -2.20 12.68
C VAL A 294 -2.19 -3.02 11.80
N ALA A 295 -1.70 -4.10 11.19
CA ALA A 295 -2.52 -4.95 10.32
C ALA A 295 -3.67 -5.64 11.10
N TYR A 296 -3.41 -6.21 12.27
CA TYR A 296 -4.45 -6.82 13.11
C TYR A 296 -5.44 -5.78 13.64
N HIS A 297 -4.99 -4.58 13.97
CA HIS A 297 -5.89 -3.53 14.39
C HIS A 297 -6.81 -3.08 13.25
N LEU A 298 -6.29 -2.89 12.04
CA LEU A 298 -7.11 -2.55 10.87
C LEU A 298 -8.07 -3.68 10.46
N GLU A 299 -7.71 -4.94 10.65
CA GLU A 299 -8.58 -6.09 10.34
C GLU A 299 -9.90 -6.05 11.11
N GLN A 300 -9.94 -5.46 12.30
CA GLN A 300 -11.16 -5.32 13.09
C GLN A 300 -12.21 -4.43 12.39
N TYR A 301 -11.76 -3.52 11.52
CA TYR A 301 -12.62 -2.59 10.78
C TYR A 301 -12.80 -2.96 9.31
N PHE A 302 -11.85 -3.72 8.75
CA PHE A 302 -11.82 -4.10 7.35
C PHE A 302 -11.68 -5.61 7.21
N PRO A 303 -12.80 -6.34 7.19
CA PRO A 303 -12.77 -7.81 7.10
C PRO A 303 -12.11 -8.26 5.78
N HIS A 304 -11.47 -9.43 5.84
CA HIS A 304 -10.78 -10.06 4.71
C HIS A 304 -9.55 -9.32 4.19
N LEU A 305 -8.93 -8.44 4.98
CA LEU A 305 -7.60 -7.92 4.67
C LEU A 305 -6.57 -9.06 4.70
N ALA A 306 -5.71 -9.10 3.69
CA ALA A 306 -4.70 -10.14 3.58
C ALA A 306 -3.39 -9.71 2.90
N ASP A 307 -3.38 -8.54 2.25
CA ASP A 307 -2.23 -8.03 1.49
C ASP A 307 -2.19 -6.51 1.61
N LEU A 308 -1.32 -6.00 2.48
CA LEU A 308 -1.20 -4.59 2.83
C LEU A 308 0.21 -4.10 2.60
N GLY A 309 0.34 -2.90 2.06
CA GLY A 309 1.60 -2.19 1.99
C GLY A 309 1.57 -0.97 2.90
N PHE A 310 2.34 -0.99 3.98
CA PHE A 310 2.46 0.17 4.86
C PHE A 310 3.66 1.02 4.47
N ASP A 311 3.47 2.33 4.45
CA ASP A 311 4.57 3.26 4.44
C ASP A 311 4.91 3.59 5.90
N ILE A 312 6.10 3.17 6.33
CA ILE A 312 6.63 3.34 7.69
C ILE A 312 7.95 4.07 7.57
N CYS A 313 8.15 5.10 8.39
CA CYS A 313 9.44 5.77 8.50
C CYS A 313 10.08 5.48 9.86
N LEU A 314 11.37 5.78 9.98
CA LEU A 314 12.14 5.62 11.21
C LEU A 314 12.74 6.96 11.64
N THR A 315 12.77 7.23 12.94
CA THR A 315 13.63 8.28 13.49
C THR A 315 15.08 7.81 13.56
N LYS A 316 16.00 8.70 13.88
CA LYS A 316 17.43 8.35 14.09
C LYS A 316 17.63 7.35 15.23
N GLU A 317 16.70 7.31 16.16
CA GLU A 317 16.64 6.38 17.28
C GLU A 317 16.00 5.04 16.91
N GLY A 318 15.62 4.84 15.64
CA GLY A 318 14.98 3.62 15.14
C GLY A 318 13.52 3.44 15.55
N THR A 319 12.87 4.50 16.05
CA THR A 319 11.45 4.47 16.38
C THR A 319 10.62 4.49 15.11
N PRO A 320 9.74 3.48 14.86
CA PRO A 320 8.89 3.46 13.68
C PRO A 320 7.71 4.43 13.82
N TYR A 321 7.36 5.10 12.72
CA TYR A 321 6.14 5.88 12.58
C TYR A 321 5.36 5.44 11.36
N PHE A 322 4.05 5.25 11.53
CA PHE A 322 3.13 4.92 10.45
C PHE A 322 2.80 6.19 9.64
N ILE A 323 2.97 6.12 8.33
CA ILE A 323 2.70 7.24 7.41
C ILE A 323 1.43 7.01 6.60
N GLU A 324 1.28 5.79 6.03
CA GLU A 324 0.16 5.48 5.13
C GLU A 324 -0.08 3.97 5.02
N CYS A 325 -1.34 3.60 4.76
CA CYS A 325 -1.74 2.24 4.39
C CYS A 325 -2.16 2.18 2.91
N ASN A 326 -1.55 1.29 2.17
CA ASN A 326 -1.94 0.93 0.82
C ASN A 326 -2.64 -0.43 0.87
N PHE A 327 -3.97 -0.43 0.74
CA PHE A 327 -4.79 -1.66 0.74
C PHE A 327 -4.58 -2.51 -0.51
N ILE A 328 -4.11 -1.90 -1.59
CA ILE A 328 -3.63 -2.59 -2.79
C ILE A 328 -2.28 -1.98 -3.11
N SER A 329 -1.24 -2.67 -2.66
CA SER A 329 0.11 -2.17 -2.83
C SER A 329 0.64 -2.47 -4.25
N ASP A 330 1.22 -1.45 -4.87
CA ASP A 330 2.03 -1.64 -6.08
C ASP A 330 3.43 -2.10 -5.66
N TYR A 331 3.65 -3.41 -5.71
CA TYR A 331 4.95 -4.00 -5.42
C TYR A 331 5.87 -4.09 -6.64
N VAL A 332 5.33 -3.81 -7.82
CA VAL A 332 6.05 -3.97 -9.10
C VAL A 332 7.20 -2.97 -9.20
N GLY A 333 7.00 -1.73 -8.76
CA GLY A 333 8.05 -0.72 -8.73
C GLY A 333 9.30 -1.13 -7.97
N GLY A 334 9.16 -1.98 -6.93
CA GLY A 334 10.28 -2.54 -6.18
C GLY A 334 11.07 -3.61 -6.91
N LEU A 335 10.50 -4.29 -7.92
CA LEU A 335 11.22 -5.35 -8.65
C LEU A 335 12.30 -4.81 -9.61
N PHE A 336 12.28 -3.53 -9.99
CA PHE A 336 12.94 -3.11 -11.22
C PHE A 336 13.91 -1.96 -11.12
N HIS A 337 13.93 -1.19 -10.03
CA HIS A 337 14.85 -0.05 -9.93
C HIS A 337 16.32 -0.46 -9.70
N HIS A 338 16.59 -1.67 -9.19
CA HIS A 338 17.93 -2.25 -9.13
C HIS A 338 17.84 -3.77 -9.16
N GLN A 339 18.00 -4.38 -10.32
CA GLN A 339 17.86 -5.83 -10.58
C GLN A 339 18.66 -6.76 -9.62
N LYS A 340 19.63 -6.24 -8.85
CA LYS A 340 20.42 -7.01 -7.89
C LYS A 340 19.86 -7.02 -6.46
N LEU A 341 18.93 -6.11 -6.10
CA LEU A 341 18.59 -5.82 -4.71
C LEU A 341 17.36 -6.58 -4.17
N ILE A 342 16.54 -7.19 -5.04
CA ILE A 342 15.18 -7.57 -4.67
C ILE A 342 14.88 -9.04 -4.95
N HIS A 343 15.90 -9.87 -5.20
CA HIS A 343 15.64 -11.19 -5.80
C HIS A 343 14.83 -12.16 -4.94
N ASP A 344 15.12 -12.37 -3.67
CA ASP A 344 14.50 -13.49 -2.96
C ASP A 344 13.42 -13.11 -1.95
N GLU A 345 13.59 -12.03 -1.20
CA GLU A 345 12.60 -11.65 -0.19
C GLU A 345 11.40 -10.93 -0.81
N TRP A 346 11.66 -10.00 -1.76
CA TRP A 346 10.59 -9.23 -2.38
C TRP A 346 9.69 -10.07 -3.30
N SER A 347 10.19 -11.18 -3.86
CA SER A 347 9.37 -12.14 -4.61
C SER A 347 8.27 -12.76 -3.75
N LYS A 348 8.50 -12.89 -2.43
CA LYS A 348 7.51 -13.43 -1.48
C LYS A 348 6.24 -12.60 -1.40
N VAL A 349 6.31 -11.27 -1.68
CA VAL A 349 5.12 -10.41 -1.66
C VAL A 349 4.14 -10.77 -2.78
N PHE A 350 4.61 -11.37 -3.87
CA PHE A 350 3.74 -11.84 -4.96
C PHE A 350 3.21 -13.26 -4.72
N THR A 351 3.93 -14.06 -3.94
CA THR A 351 3.61 -15.48 -3.77
C THR A 351 2.75 -15.75 -2.53
N THR A 352 2.95 -15.02 -1.45
CA THR A 352 2.23 -15.22 -0.18
C THR A 352 0.68 -15.17 -0.30
N PRO A 353 0.06 -14.32 -1.14
CA PRO A 353 -1.40 -14.34 -1.32
C PRO A 353 -1.97 -15.68 -1.81
N PHE A 354 -1.17 -16.48 -2.53
CA PHE A 354 -1.58 -17.82 -2.97
C PHE A 354 -1.52 -18.86 -1.83
N ASP A 355 -0.58 -18.72 -0.90
CA ASP A 355 -0.55 -19.53 0.32
C ASP A 355 -1.84 -19.28 1.15
N TYR A 356 -2.24 -18.00 1.27
CA TYR A 356 -3.48 -17.63 1.95
C TYR A 356 -4.74 -18.10 1.18
N ALA A 357 -4.74 -18.02 -0.14
CA ALA A 357 -5.83 -18.55 -0.95
C ALA A 357 -6.04 -20.06 -0.71
N ARG A 358 -4.96 -20.84 -0.63
CA ARG A 358 -5.01 -22.26 -0.29
C ARG A 358 -5.56 -22.48 1.12
N TYR A 359 -5.11 -21.70 2.09
CA TYR A 359 -5.65 -21.75 3.46
C TYR A 359 -7.17 -21.54 3.45
N LEU A 360 -7.68 -20.52 2.78
CA LEU A 360 -9.11 -20.26 2.68
C LEU A 360 -9.89 -21.38 2.02
N MET A 361 -9.33 -22.03 0.98
CA MET A 361 -9.97 -23.19 0.34
C MET A 361 -10.08 -24.37 1.28
N ASN A 362 -9.02 -24.65 2.05
CA ASN A 362 -9.03 -25.72 3.03
C ASN A 362 -10.09 -25.47 4.13
N GLN A 363 -10.15 -24.25 4.66
CA GLN A 363 -11.18 -23.86 5.65
C GLN A 363 -12.61 -24.04 5.12
N LYS A 364 -12.85 -23.78 3.83
CA LYS A 364 -14.16 -24.00 3.22
C LYS A 364 -14.53 -25.47 3.06
N LYS A 365 -13.56 -26.36 2.86
CA LYS A 365 -13.80 -27.80 2.76
C LYS A 365 -14.19 -28.36 4.12
N THR A 366 -13.41 -28.06 5.16
CA THR A 366 -13.71 -28.50 6.53
C THR A 366 -15.13 -28.10 6.96
N ARG A 367 -15.53 -26.82 6.72
CA ARG A 367 -16.90 -26.35 7.08
C ARG A 367 -18.04 -26.98 6.27
N LYS A 368 -17.77 -27.71 5.20
CA LYS A 368 -18.79 -28.44 4.43
C LYS A 368 -18.90 -29.91 4.85
N GLU A 369 -17.88 -30.39 5.53
CA GLU A 369 -17.80 -31.74 6.06
C GLU A 369 -18.35 -31.81 7.48
N GLU A 370 -18.43 -30.68 8.20
CA GLU A 370 -19.16 -30.49 9.45
C GLU A 370 -20.64 -30.16 9.16
#